data_9906a5925da43814ee07430fce50ad32
#
_entry.id   9906a5925da43814ee07430fce50ad32
#
_cell.length_a   1.000
_cell.length_b   1.000
_cell.length_c   1.000
_cell.angle_alpha   90.00
_cell.angle_beta   90.00
_cell.angle_gamma   90.00
#
_symmetry.space_group_name_H-M   'P 1'
#
loop_
_entity.id
_entity.type
_entity.pdbx_description
1 polymer ?
#
loop_
_entity_poly.entity_id
_entity_poly.type
_entity_poly.pdbx_seq_one_letter_code
_entity_poly.pdbx_strand_id
1 'polypeptide(L)'
;MRSGRFVLDGLGYGRFFESHAESLAYSIESTDAGKIMASGIAMPYHKREAGLVSVVAGSEHFPGAALLVVKTLLLMGAGLVYIKSDQHVEELVISEFPQVVRGDGPGAKVIGPGLEDVSLALSMAATDFPKVIDAGGLRSEVLEHAKNAVITPHEGEAARLLNTSVEEVRRNRYDAAKRLYERFGHVVLLKGPGTIIYDGQRWLVIPINEPRLATGGTGDVLSGLIGFFLSRGMTLADAAVSAAYLHAKCASEFSTGLNLNKFIERIAESWWAHYDR
;
A
#
# COMPACT_ATOMS: atom_id res chain seq x y z
N MET A 1 19.22 3.64 -10.09
CA MET A 1 19.24 2.23 -9.60
C MET A 1 20.64 1.67 -9.79
N ARG A 2 21.31 1.25 -8.72
CA ARG A 2 22.56 0.52 -8.82
C ARG A 2 22.24 -0.97 -8.93
N SER A 3 22.57 -1.60 -10.04
CA SER A 3 22.59 -3.05 -10.16
C SER A 3 23.83 -3.57 -9.46
N GLY A 4 23.68 -4.35 -8.43
CA GLY A 4 24.74 -5.01 -7.70
C GLY A 4 24.35 -6.44 -7.36
N ARG A 5 25.33 -7.34 -7.28
CA ARG A 5 25.11 -8.69 -6.77
C ARG A 5 24.97 -8.59 -5.26
N PHE A 6 23.76 -8.59 -4.75
CA PHE A 6 23.52 -8.64 -3.30
C PHE A 6 23.44 -10.09 -2.84
N VAL A 7 24.37 -10.49 -2.00
CA VAL A 7 24.21 -11.69 -1.15
C VAL A 7 23.61 -11.21 0.14
N LEU A 8 22.29 -11.25 0.24
CA LEU A 8 21.57 -11.00 1.49
C LEU A 8 21.45 -12.32 2.24
N ASP A 9 22.47 -12.67 2.99
CA ASP A 9 22.45 -13.78 3.92
C ASP A 9 21.45 -13.49 5.05
N GLY A 10 20.49 -14.39 5.27
CA GLY A 10 19.56 -14.35 6.40
C GLY A 10 18.09 -14.05 6.10
N LEU A 11 17.71 -13.68 4.89
CA LEU A 11 16.31 -13.39 4.52
C LEU A 11 15.65 -14.43 3.59
N GLY A 12 16.26 -15.59 3.39
CA GLY A 12 15.71 -16.67 2.55
C GLY A 12 15.82 -16.43 1.03
N TYR A 13 16.65 -15.49 0.61
CA TYR A 13 16.79 -15.10 -0.80
C TYR A 13 17.60 -16.08 -1.65
N GLY A 14 18.54 -16.83 -1.04
CA GLY A 14 19.57 -17.56 -1.78
C GLY A 14 19.02 -18.57 -2.80
N ARG A 15 18.08 -19.40 -2.41
CA ARG A 15 17.59 -20.49 -3.26
C ARG A 15 16.77 -20.02 -4.47
N PHE A 16 16.05 -18.91 -4.36
CA PHE A 16 15.25 -18.40 -5.47
C PHE A 16 16.17 -17.90 -6.60
N PHE A 17 17.19 -17.11 -6.28
CA PHE A 17 18.12 -16.56 -7.27
C PHE A 17 19.09 -17.59 -7.85
N GLU A 18 19.41 -18.66 -7.10
CA GLU A 18 20.17 -19.80 -7.65
C GLU A 18 19.40 -20.52 -8.78
N SER A 19 18.07 -20.57 -8.68
CA SER A 19 17.22 -21.21 -9.70
C SER A 19 16.74 -20.28 -10.81
N HIS A 20 16.89 -18.94 -10.67
CA HIS A 20 16.39 -17.92 -11.60
C HIS A 20 17.50 -16.93 -11.97
N ALA A 21 18.54 -17.41 -12.64
CA ALA A 21 19.74 -16.64 -12.97
C ALA A 21 19.51 -15.35 -13.79
N GLU A 22 18.33 -15.22 -14.41
CA GLU A 22 17.95 -14.02 -15.19
C GLU A 22 17.05 -13.05 -14.41
N SER A 23 16.73 -13.35 -13.14
CA SER A 23 15.86 -12.51 -12.33
C SER A 23 16.59 -11.29 -11.79
N LEU A 24 16.03 -10.10 -12.03
CA LEU A 24 16.58 -8.83 -11.54
C LEU A 24 15.81 -8.38 -10.29
N ALA A 25 16.48 -8.39 -9.15
CA ALA A 25 15.98 -7.78 -7.92
C ALA A 25 16.78 -6.50 -7.61
N TYR A 26 16.07 -5.45 -7.22
CA TYR A 26 16.64 -4.15 -6.89
C TYR A 26 16.34 -3.80 -5.44
N SER A 27 17.38 -3.51 -4.66
CA SER A 27 17.22 -2.90 -3.34
C SER A 27 16.93 -1.41 -3.50
N ILE A 28 15.92 -0.93 -2.81
CA ILE A 28 15.52 0.48 -2.82
C ILE A 28 16.23 1.19 -1.67
N GLU A 29 17.18 2.05 -2.01
CA GLU A 29 17.87 2.92 -1.07
C GLU A 29 17.16 4.28 -0.94
N SER A 30 17.56 5.08 0.04
CA SER A 30 16.98 6.42 0.28
C SER A 30 17.06 7.35 -0.93
N THR A 31 18.15 7.27 -1.70
CA THR A 31 18.36 8.06 -2.92
C THR A 31 17.43 7.63 -4.05
N ASP A 32 17.11 6.35 -4.16
CA ASP A 32 16.19 5.82 -5.17
C ASP A 32 14.75 6.19 -4.83
N ALA A 33 14.34 5.98 -3.58
CA ALA A 33 13.03 6.38 -3.09
C ALA A 33 12.81 7.90 -3.22
N GLY A 34 13.83 8.71 -2.88
CA GLY A 34 13.78 10.16 -3.04
C GLY A 34 13.60 10.59 -4.49
N LYS A 35 14.29 9.96 -5.46
CA LYS A 35 14.13 10.24 -6.88
C LYS A 35 12.74 9.85 -7.40
N ILE A 36 12.25 8.69 -7.00
CA ILE A 36 10.91 8.22 -7.39
C ILE A 36 9.85 9.18 -6.85
N MET A 37 9.94 9.58 -5.59
CA MET A 37 9.02 10.55 -5.00
C MET A 37 9.09 11.93 -5.67
N ALA A 38 10.28 12.42 -5.97
CA ALA A 38 10.48 13.73 -6.60
C ALA A 38 10.05 13.77 -8.07
N SER A 39 10.20 12.66 -8.82
CA SER A 39 9.90 12.63 -10.25
C SER A 39 8.40 12.60 -10.58
N GLY A 40 7.56 12.23 -9.63
CA GLY A 40 6.12 11.99 -9.85
C GLY A 40 5.19 13.11 -9.40
N ILE A 41 5.66 14.13 -8.66
CA ILE A 41 4.72 15.01 -7.95
C ILE A 41 5.11 16.47 -8.06
N ALA A 42 4.41 17.21 -8.93
CA ALA A 42 4.42 18.68 -8.95
C ALA A 42 3.62 19.24 -7.76
N MET A 43 3.98 20.43 -7.27
CA MET A 43 3.16 21.15 -6.28
C MET A 43 1.77 21.46 -6.87
N PRO A 44 0.69 21.09 -6.18
CA PRO A 44 -0.65 21.34 -6.69
C PRO A 44 -1.05 22.80 -6.46
N TYR A 45 -1.69 23.42 -7.45
CA TYR A 45 -2.27 24.75 -7.31
C TYR A 45 -3.76 24.71 -6.92
N HIS A 46 -4.42 23.55 -7.06
CA HIS A 46 -5.82 23.40 -6.63
C HIS A 46 -6.12 21.92 -6.23
N LYS A 47 -7.25 21.75 -5.54
CA LYS A 47 -7.64 20.47 -4.92
C LYS A 47 -7.70 19.26 -5.87
N ARG A 48 -7.98 19.47 -7.17
CA ARG A 48 -8.02 18.34 -8.12
C ARG A 48 -6.62 17.85 -8.48
N GLU A 49 -5.65 18.75 -8.55
CA GLU A 49 -4.24 18.42 -8.77
C GLU A 49 -3.61 17.79 -7.52
N ALA A 50 -4.11 18.16 -6.33
CA ALA A 50 -3.69 17.57 -5.08
C ALA A 50 -4.12 16.09 -4.90
N GLY A 51 -4.91 15.56 -5.84
CA GLY A 51 -5.34 14.16 -5.89
C GLY A 51 -6.74 13.95 -5.33
N LEU A 52 -7.48 13.07 -5.98
CA LEU A 52 -8.82 12.65 -5.60
C LEU A 52 -8.77 11.18 -5.20
N VAL A 53 -9.29 10.82 -4.03
CA VAL A 53 -9.25 9.45 -3.52
C VAL A 53 -10.61 9.05 -2.96
N SER A 54 -11.10 7.88 -3.37
CA SER A 54 -12.25 7.24 -2.73
C SER A 54 -11.77 6.10 -1.84
N VAL A 55 -12.21 6.12 -0.60
CA VAL A 55 -11.93 5.13 0.43
C VAL A 55 -13.14 4.21 0.56
N VAL A 56 -12.92 2.92 0.36
CA VAL A 56 -13.91 1.85 0.55
C VAL A 56 -13.37 0.95 1.64
N ALA A 57 -13.64 1.31 2.86
CA ALA A 57 -12.97 0.76 4.03
C ALA A 57 -13.86 0.84 5.27
N GLY A 58 -13.55 0.01 6.26
CA GLY A 58 -14.26 -0.07 7.51
C GLY A 58 -15.50 -0.95 7.44
N SER A 59 -15.95 -1.36 8.60
CA SER A 59 -17.20 -2.07 8.88
C SER A 59 -17.59 -1.79 10.32
N GLU A 60 -18.73 -2.30 10.76
CA GLU A 60 -19.17 -2.20 12.16
C GLU A 60 -18.10 -2.71 13.14
N HIS A 61 -17.41 -3.82 12.79
CA HIS A 61 -16.36 -4.39 13.64
C HIS A 61 -15.01 -3.67 13.52
N PHE A 62 -14.71 -3.01 12.39
CA PHE A 62 -13.43 -2.38 12.11
C PHE A 62 -13.55 -0.92 11.65
N PRO A 63 -14.30 -0.06 12.37
CA PRO A 63 -14.52 1.33 11.94
C PRO A 63 -13.20 2.14 11.91
N GLY A 64 -12.26 1.81 12.79
CA GLY A 64 -10.96 2.47 12.90
C GLY A 64 -10.09 2.38 11.65
N ALA A 65 -10.24 1.33 10.83
CA ALA A 65 -9.49 1.17 9.59
C ALA A 65 -9.79 2.32 8.60
N ALA A 66 -11.07 2.68 8.44
CA ALA A 66 -11.48 3.81 7.61
C ALA A 66 -10.89 5.14 8.12
N LEU A 67 -10.90 5.36 9.43
CA LEU A 67 -10.32 6.57 10.05
C LEU A 67 -8.82 6.67 9.79
N LEU A 68 -8.06 5.57 9.91
CA LEU A 68 -6.61 5.55 9.67
C LEU A 68 -6.27 5.85 8.21
N VAL A 69 -6.99 5.24 7.26
CA VAL A 69 -6.83 5.51 5.82
C VAL A 69 -7.12 6.98 5.53
N VAL A 70 -8.27 7.48 5.98
CA VAL A 70 -8.69 8.87 5.72
C VAL A 70 -7.73 9.87 6.35
N LYS A 71 -7.35 9.68 7.61
CA LYS A 71 -6.36 10.54 8.28
C LYS A 71 -5.04 10.59 7.51
N THR A 72 -4.57 9.43 7.06
CA THR A 72 -3.34 9.35 6.26
C THR A 72 -3.46 10.18 4.99
N LEU A 73 -4.53 10.01 4.22
CA LEU A 73 -4.77 10.77 2.98
C LEU A 73 -4.81 12.28 3.23
N LEU A 74 -5.52 12.71 4.26
CA LEU A 74 -5.68 14.13 4.57
C LEU A 74 -4.35 14.77 5.00
N LEU A 75 -3.59 14.13 5.87
CA LEU A 75 -2.30 14.66 6.33
C LEU A 75 -1.23 14.62 5.23
N MET A 76 -1.29 13.65 4.31
CA MET A 76 -0.45 13.65 3.10
C MET A 76 -0.83 14.76 2.11
N GLY A 77 -1.99 15.39 2.25
CA GLY A 77 -2.45 16.50 1.43
C GLY A 77 -3.29 16.10 0.22
N ALA A 78 -4.04 14.98 0.29
CA ALA A 78 -5.03 14.66 -0.72
C ALA A 78 -6.07 15.78 -0.84
N GLY A 79 -6.34 16.22 -2.05
CA GLY A 79 -7.18 17.40 -2.29
C GLY A 79 -8.67 17.19 -2.06
N LEU A 80 -9.16 15.95 -2.25
CA LEU A 80 -10.53 15.56 -1.93
C LEU A 80 -10.58 14.06 -1.62
N VAL A 81 -11.17 13.74 -0.47
CA VAL A 81 -11.34 12.36 -0.02
C VAL A 81 -12.83 12.05 0.05
N TYR A 82 -13.21 10.93 -0.56
CA TYR A 82 -14.57 10.37 -0.49
C TYR A 82 -14.55 9.13 0.40
N ILE A 83 -15.64 8.89 1.14
CA ILE A 83 -15.83 7.68 1.95
C ILE A 83 -17.09 6.93 1.51
N LYS A 84 -16.93 5.64 1.25
CA LYS A 84 -18.02 4.71 0.98
C LYS A 84 -17.85 3.49 1.88
N SER A 85 -18.80 3.29 2.80
CA SER A 85 -18.75 2.24 3.81
C SER A 85 -20.16 2.00 4.35
N ASP A 86 -20.28 1.25 5.45
CA ASP A 86 -21.48 1.21 6.26
C ASP A 86 -21.84 2.60 6.77
N GLN A 87 -23.13 2.91 6.88
CA GLN A 87 -23.59 4.24 7.26
C GLN A 87 -22.96 4.76 8.56
N HIS A 88 -22.85 3.90 9.58
CA HIS A 88 -22.24 4.26 10.86
C HIS A 88 -20.76 4.66 10.71
N VAL A 89 -20.00 3.95 9.88
CA VAL A 89 -18.59 4.27 9.59
C VAL A 89 -18.46 5.58 8.84
N GLU A 90 -19.34 5.84 7.85
CA GLU A 90 -19.35 7.10 7.11
C GLU A 90 -19.65 8.28 8.04
N GLU A 91 -20.63 8.13 8.96
CA GLU A 91 -20.97 9.16 9.96
C GLU A 91 -19.80 9.43 10.92
N LEU A 92 -19.13 8.38 11.39
CA LEU A 92 -17.97 8.49 12.26
C LEU A 92 -16.82 9.23 11.56
N VAL A 93 -16.51 8.86 10.31
CA VAL A 93 -15.44 9.49 9.53
C VAL A 93 -15.76 10.97 9.26
N ILE A 94 -16.99 11.31 8.88
CA ILE A 94 -17.37 12.70 8.59
C ILE A 94 -17.43 13.54 9.88
N SER A 95 -17.80 12.94 11.00
CA SER A 95 -17.75 13.62 12.31
C SER A 95 -16.34 14.02 12.71
N GLU A 96 -15.34 13.13 12.46
CA GLU A 96 -13.95 13.38 12.77
C GLU A 96 -13.26 14.28 11.71
N PHE A 97 -13.64 14.13 10.44
CA PHE A 97 -13.07 14.83 9.30
C PHE A 97 -14.15 15.48 8.43
N PRO A 98 -14.67 16.67 8.80
CA PRO A 98 -15.81 17.31 8.13
C PRO A 98 -15.58 17.65 6.65
N GLN A 99 -14.32 17.69 6.18
CA GLN A 99 -13.96 17.93 4.78
C GLN A 99 -14.10 16.68 3.87
N VAL A 100 -14.38 15.50 4.44
CA VAL A 100 -14.60 14.26 3.69
C VAL A 100 -15.99 14.25 3.07
N VAL A 101 -16.09 13.76 1.84
CA VAL A 101 -17.36 13.69 1.09
C VAL A 101 -17.93 12.28 1.19
N ARG A 102 -19.20 12.15 1.51
CA ARG A 102 -19.91 10.87 1.51
C ARG A 102 -20.09 10.31 0.10
N GLY A 103 -19.87 9.01 -0.05
CA GLY A 103 -20.09 8.30 -1.31
C GLY A 103 -18.81 8.00 -2.07
N ASP A 104 -18.97 7.61 -3.33
CA ASP A 104 -17.86 7.37 -4.26
C ASP A 104 -17.60 8.59 -5.11
N GLY A 105 -16.35 8.85 -5.43
CA GLY A 105 -15.90 9.94 -6.29
C GLY A 105 -14.90 9.46 -7.34
N PRO A 106 -14.48 10.34 -8.24
CA PRO A 106 -13.44 10.03 -9.22
C PRO A 106 -12.07 9.89 -8.55
N GLY A 107 -11.09 9.37 -9.31
CA GLY A 107 -9.70 9.26 -8.86
C GLY A 107 -9.33 7.91 -8.26
N ALA A 108 -8.20 7.86 -7.58
CA ALA A 108 -7.67 6.62 -7.03
C ALA A 108 -8.62 5.99 -5.98
N LYS A 109 -8.53 4.67 -5.82
CA LYS A 109 -9.36 3.94 -4.85
C LYS A 109 -8.48 3.25 -3.79
N VAL A 110 -8.90 3.32 -2.53
CA VAL A 110 -8.38 2.46 -1.44
C VAL A 110 -9.49 1.52 -1.05
N ILE A 111 -9.31 0.21 -1.26
CA ILE A 111 -10.36 -0.80 -1.11
C ILE A 111 -9.90 -1.86 -0.10
N GLY A 112 -10.70 -2.11 0.91
CA GLY A 112 -10.58 -3.30 1.72
C GLY A 112 -10.09 -3.17 3.16
N PRO A 113 -9.35 -2.12 3.60
CA PRO A 113 -9.00 -1.99 5.02
C PRO A 113 -10.23 -2.08 5.91
N GLY A 114 -10.30 -3.10 6.80
CA GLY A 114 -11.44 -3.31 7.68
C GLY A 114 -12.80 -3.59 7.01
N LEU A 115 -12.84 -3.84 5.70
CA LEU A 115 -14.07 -4.06 4.94
C LEU A 115 -14.55 -5.51 5.07
N GLU A 116 -15.84 -5.70 5.32
CA GLU A 116 -16.49 -7.03 5.35
C GLU A 116 -17.44 -7.23 4.15
N ASP A 117 -17.98 -6.16 3.58
CA ASP A 117 -18.87 -6.21 2.42
C ASP A 117 -18.09 -6.45 1.11
N VAL A 118 -18.18 -7.69 0.62
CA VAL A 118 -17.53 -8.11 -0.63
C VAL A 118 -18.19 -7.47 -1.84
N SER A 119 -19.50 -7.22 -1.80
CA SER A 119 -20.23 -6.64 -2.94
C SER A 119 -19.76 -5.21 -3.22
N LEU A 120 -19.51 -4.47 -2.17
CA LEU A 120 -18.95 -3.12 -2.26
C LEU A 120 -17.52 -3.14 -2.81
N ALA A 121 -16.68 -4.08 -2.35
CA ALA A 121 -15.34 -4.24 -2.90
C ALA A 121 -15.35 -4.57 -4.39
N LEU A 122 -16.22 -5.49 -4.84
CA LEU A 122 -16.38 -5.89 -6.24
C LEU A 122 -16.75 -4.70 -7.13
N SER A 123 -17.76 -3.92 -6.72
CA SER A 123 -18.24 -2.78 -7.51
C SER A 123 -17.14 -1.73 -7.75
N MET A 124 -16.29 -1.51 -6.74
CA MET A 124 -15.21 -0.52 -6.81
C MET A 124 -13.97 -1.05 -7.53
N ALA A 125 -13.68 -2.35 -7.40
CA ALA A 125 -12.55 -3.00 -8.07
C ALA A 125 -12.68 -2.98 -9.59
N ALA A 126 -13.88 -3.09 -10.14
CA ALA A 126 -14.14 -3.11 -11.57
C ALA A 126 -13.90 -1.77 -12.30
N THR A 127 -13.79 -0.65 -11.56
CA THR A 127 -13.54 0.67 -12.16
C THR A 127 -12.15 0.74 -12.82
N ASP A 128 -11.96 1.62 -13.80
CA ASP A 128 -10.67 1.80 -14.49
C ASP A 128 -9.67 2.66 -13.70
N PHE A 129 -10.07 3.29 -12.60
CA PHE A 129 -9.20 4.10 -11.77
C PHE A 129 -8.09 3.25 -11.10
N PRO A 130 -6.87 3.81 -10.93
CA PRO A 130 -5.82 3.13 -10.19
C PRO A 130 -6.25 2.90 -8.74
N LYS A 131 -5.87 1.77 -8.18
CA LYS A 131 -6.32 1.37 -6.85
C LYS A 131 -5.29 0.58 -6.06
N VAL A 132 -5.46 0.62 -4.74
CA VAL A 132 -4.86 -0.34 -3.82
C VAL A 132 -5.96 -1.21 -3.24
N ILE A 133 -5.70 -2.53 -3.14
CA ILE A 133 -6.61 -3.53 -2.56
C ILE A 133 -5.88 -4.23 -1.43
N ASP A 134 -6.43 -4.15 -0.21
CA ASP A 134 -5.85 -4.71 1.01
C ASP A 134 -6.90 -5.49 1.82
N ALA A 135 -6.46 -6.25 2.78
CA ALA A 135 -7.26 -6.90 3.83
C ALA A 135 -8.56 -7.56 3.32
N GLY A 136 -9.73 -7.03 3.67
CA GLY A 136 -11.05 -7.56 3.28
C GLY A 136 -11.30 -7.58 1.76
N GLY A 137 -10.59 -6.73 1.01
CA GLY A 137 -10.61 -6.72 -0.46
C GLY A 137 -9.76 -7.81 -1.12
N LEU A 138 -8.84 -8.43 -0.40
CA LEU A 138 -7.96 -9.48 -0.93
C LEU A 138 -8.70 -10.83 -1.06
N ARG A 139 -9.68 -10.89 -1.95
CA ARG A 139 -10.47 -12.08 -2.29
C ARG A 139 -10.33 -12.37 -3.77
N SER A 140 -10.28 -13.65 -4.15
CA SER A 140 -10.07 -14.05 -5.55
C SER A 140 -11.10 -13.41 -6.47
N GLU A 141 -12.39 -13.44 -6.08
CA GLU A 141 -13.47 -12.83 -6.85
C GLU A 141 -13.32 -11.33 -7.05
N VAL A 142 -12.76 -10.61 -6.08
CA VAL A 142 -12.50 -9.16 -6.19
C VAL A 142 -11.31 -8.90 -7.11
N LEU A 143 -10.22 -9.67 -6.93
CA LEU A 143 -8.98 -9.49 -7.68
C LEU A 143 -9.14 -9.87 -9.16
N GLU A 144 -9.95 -10.88 -9.48
CA GLU A 144 -10.22 -11.31 -10.86
C GLU A 144 -11.03 -10.26 -11.65
N HIS A 145 -11.80 -9.39 -10.96
CA HIS A 145 -12.56 -8.30 -11.57
C HIS A 145 -11.82 -6.96 -11.52
N ALA A 146 -10.76 -6.87 -10.73
CA ALA A 146 -10.03 -5.62 -10.56
C ALA A 146 -9.23 -5.23 -11.81
N LYS A 147 -9.06 -3.93 -11.98
CA LYS A 147 -8.18 -3.34 -13.00
C LYS A 147 -7.24 -2.35 -12.34
N ASN A 148 -6.02 -2.22 -12.89
CA ASN A 148 -5.06 -1.21 -12.46
C ASN A 148 -4.84 -1.19 -10.94
N ALA A 149 -4.47 -2.33 -10.34
CA ALA A 149 -4.37 -2.48 -8.90
C ALA A 149 -2.94 -2.73 -8.39
N VAL A 150 -2.67 -2.24 -7.18
CA VAL A 150 -1.66 -2.74 -6.27
C VAL A 150 -2.36 -3.60 -5.23
N ILE A 151 -1.94 -4.84 -5.04
CA ILE A 151 -2.42 -5.70 -3.96
C ILE A 151 -1.38 -5.79 -2.87
N THR A 152 -1.81 -5.78 -1.60
CA THR A 152 -0.90 -5.65 -0.45
C THR A 152 -1.02 -6.82 0.54
N PRO A 153 -0.92 -8.10 0.10
CA PRO A 153 -1.07 -9.22 1.01
C PRO A 153 0.08 -9.31 2.02
N HIS A 154 -0.23 -9.69 3.25
CA HIS A 154 0.74 -10.31 4.15
C HIS A 154 0.88 -11.80 3.83
N GLU A 155 1.84 -12.50 4.45
CA GLU A 155 2.14 -13.90 4.13
C GLU A 155 0.91 -14.84 4.28
N GLY A 156 0.05 -14.60 5.27
CA GLY A 156 -1.17 -15.39 5.46
C GLY A 156 -2.22 -15.15 4.38
N GLU A 157 -2.39 -13.90 3.95
CA GLU A 157 -3.29 -13.55 2.83
C GLU A 157 -2.77 -14.10 1.51
N ALA A 158 -1.46 -14.00 1.27
CA ALA A 158 -0.80 -14.60 0.10
C ALA A 158 -0.99 -16.13 0.06
N ALA A 159 -0.80 -16.80 1.18
CA ALA A 159 -1.00 -18.25 1.30
C ALA A 159 -2.44 -18.65 0.97
N ARG A 160 -3.42 -17.92 1.50
CA ARG A 160 -4.85 -18.14 1.20
C ARG A 160 -5.15 -17.92 -0.30
N LEU A 161 -4.66 -16.80 -0.88
CA LEU A 161 -4.87 -16.49 -2.30
C LEU A 161 -4.20 -17.51 -3.23
N LEU A 162 -3.06 -18.07 -2.85
CA LEU A 162 -2.33 -19.09 -3.62
C LEU A 162 -2.76 -20.53 -3.31
N ASN A 163 -3.67 -20.72 -2.35
CA ASN A 163 -4.08 -22.04 -1.85
C ASN A 163 -2.87 -22.89 -1.42
N THR A 164 -2.00 -22.31 -0.59
CA THR A 164 -0.78 -22.92 -0.07
C THR A 164 -0.61 -22.63 1.43
N SER A 165 0.46 -23.13 2.05
CA SER A 165 0.75 -22.83 3.44
C SER A 165 1.53 -21.51 3.63
N VAL A 166 1.42 -20.93 4.83
CA VAL A 166 2.18 -19.73 5.21
C VAL A 166 3.68 -20.04 5.20
N GLU A 167 4.07 -21.24 5.60
CA GLU A 167 5.46 -21.70 5.61
C GLU A 167 6.04 -21.77 4.21
N GLU A 168 5.25 -22.19 3.21
CA GLU A 168 5.68 -22.19 1.81
C GLU A 168 5.89 -20.76 1.30
N VAL A 169 4.97 -19.85 1.58
CA VAL A 169 5.13 -18.44 1.23
C VAL A 169 6.38 -17.85 1.88
N ARG A 170 6.64 -18.14 3.17
CA ARG A 170 7.83 -17.66 3.89
C ARG A 170 9.14 -18.16 3.30
N ARG A 171 9.17 -19.41 2.86
CA ARG A 171 10.36 -20.02 2.23
C ARG A 171 10.66 -19.42 0.87
N ASN A 172 9.63 -19.03 0.12
CA ASN A 172 9.72 -18.65 -1.29
C ASN A 172 8.95 -17.35 -1.57
N ARG A 173 9.23 -16.28 -0.82
CA ARG A 173 8.49 -14.99 -0.90
C ARG A 173 8.53 -14.36 -2.30
N TYR A 174 9.66 -14.47 -3.02
CA TYR A 174 9.78 -13.98 -4.39
C TYR A 174 8.88 -14.75 -5.36
N ASP A 175 8.91 -16.09 -5.27
CA ASP A 175 8.02 -16.95 -6.05
C ASP A 175 6.55 -16.67 -5.72
N ALA A 176 6.21 -16.52 -4.45
CA ALA A 176 4.85 -16.20 -4.03
C ALA A 176 4.36 -14.88 -4.63
N ALA A 177 5.18 -13.83 -4.62
CA ALA A 177 4.83 -12.55 -5.24
C ALA A 177 4.65 -12.70 -6.77
N LYS A 178 5.52 -13.43 -7.44
CA LYS A 178 5.41 -13.73 -8.88
C LYS A 178 4.14 -14.49 -9.20
N ARG A 179 3.83 -15.57 -8.48
CA ARG A 179 2.61 -16.39 -8.67
C ARG A 179 1.34 -15.59 -8.45
N LEU A 180 1.32 -14.69 -7.47
CA LEU A 180 0.19 -13.76 -7.28
C LEU A 180 0.00 -12.84 -8.48
N TYR A 181 1.08 -12.28 -9.00
CA TYR A 181 1.03 -11.46 -10.21
C TYR A 181 0.55 -12.27 -11.43
N GLU A 182 1.11 -13.45 -11.66
CA GLU A 182 0.72 -14.33 -12.78
C GLU A 182 -0.76 -14.73 -12.70
N ARG A 183 -1.29 -14.89 -11.49
CA ARG A 183 -2.69 -15.26 -11.30
C ARG A 183 -3.66 -14.10 -11.50
N PHE A 184 -3.33 -12.90 -11.01
CA PHE A 184 -4.28 -11.78 -10.94
C PHE A 184 -3.91 -10.59 -11.83
N GLY A 185 -2.69 -10.50 -12.34
CA GLY A 185 -2.25 -9.41 -13.22
C GLY A 185 -2.01 -8.06 -12.51
N HIS A 186 -1.86 -8.06 -11.18
CA HIS A 186 -1.71 -6.85 -10.39
C HIS A 186 -0.30 -6.70 -9.81
N VAL A 187 0.16 -5.46 -9.63
CA VAL A 187 1.38 -5.19 -8.86
C VAL A 187 1.21 -5.74 -7.44
N VAL A 188 2.15 -6.57 -7.00
CA VAL A 188 2.10 -7.23 -5.70
C VAL A 188 3.06 -6.55 -4.75
N LEU A 189 2.57 -6.06 -3.61
CA LEU A 189 3.36 -5.65 -2.46
C LEU A 189 3.20 -6.71 -1.38
N LEU A 190 4.13 -7.67 -1.29
CA LEU A 190 4.11 -8.72 -0.27
C LEU A 190 4.72 -8.18 1.02
N LYS A 191 3.85 -7.91 1.99
CA LYS A 191 4.23 -7.40 3.33
C LYS A 191 5.07 -8.43 4.11
N GLY A 192 5.98 -7.95 4.92
CA GLY A 192 6.83 -8.77 5.80
C GLY A 192 8.26 -8.18 5.95
N PRO A 193 9.16 -8.89 6.66
CA PRO A 193 10.55 -8.49 6.78
C PRO A 193 11.19 -8.32 5.40
N GLY A 194 11.67 -7.09 5.09
CA GLY A 194 12.08 -6.77 3.72
C GLY A 194 10.89 -6.88 2.76
N THR A 195 10.00 -5.89 2.75
CA THR A 195 8.84 -5.86 1.85
C THR A 195 9.27 -6.01 0.41
N ILE A 196 8.60 -6.92 -0.33
CA ILE A 196 8.89 -7.22 -1.73
C ILE A 196 7.77 -6.64 -2.59
N ILE A 197 8.13 -5.89 -3.64
CA ILE A 197 7.20 -5.43 -4.65
C ILE A 197 7.56 -6.13 -5.97
N TYR A 198 6.57 -6.72 -6.64
CA TYR A 198 6.74 -7.31 -7.97
C TYR A 198 5.79 -6.66 -8.97
N ASP A 199 6.37 -6.11 -10.04
CA ASP A 199 5.63 -5.35 -11.07
C ASP A 199 5.38 -6.14 -12.37
N GLY A 200 5.69 -7.44 -12.37
CA GLY A 200 5.61 -8.31 -13.53
C GLY A 200 6.95 -8.49 -14.26
N GLN A 201 7.92 -7.65 -13.98
CA GLN A 201 9.25 -7.68 -14.61
C GLN A 201 10.38 -7.70 -13.58
N ARG A 202 10.23 -6.96 -12.46
CA ARG A 202 11.28 -6.73 -11.48
C ARG A 202 10.77 -6.97 -10.07
N TRP A 203 11.67 -7.45 -9.22
CA TRP A 203 11.48 -7.40 -7.77
C TRP A 203 12.15 -6.13 -7.22
N LEU A 204 11.38 -5.32 -6.53
CA LEU A 204 11.83 -4.11 -5.86
C LEU A 204 11.71 -4.38 -4.35
N VAL A 205 12.81 -4.27 -3.63
CA VAL A 205 12.89 -4.68 -2.22
C VAL A 205 13.11 -3.46 -1.35
N ILE A 206 12.29 -3.31 -0.33
CA ILE A 206 12.50 -2.34 0.73
C ILE A 206 13.29 -3.03 1.85
N PRO A 207 14.59 -2.77 1.97
CA PRO A 207 15.48 -3.54 2.86
C PRO A 207 15.37 -3.13 4.33
N ILE A 208 14.33 -2.39 4.69
CA ILE A 208 14.09 -1.97 6.07
C ILE A 208 13.23 -3.02 6.75
N ASN A 209 13.81 -3.69 7.75
CA ASN A 209 13.09 -4.62 8.61
C ASN A 209 12.72 -3.90 9.91
N GLU A 210 11.45 -3.52 10.04
CA GLU A 210 10.96 -2.74 11.17
C GLU A 210 9.87 -3.48 11.94
N PRO A 211 10.23 -4.14 13.06
CA PRO A 211 9.29 -4.96 13.84
C PRO A 211 8.08 -4.18 14.39
N ARG A 212 8.21 -2.86 14.60
CA ARG A 212 7.11 -2.02 15.11
C ARG A 212 5.94 -1.97 14.13
N LEU A 213 6.17 -2.25 12.85
CA LEU A 213 5.11 -2.38 11.84
C LEU A 213 4.22 -3.62 12.03
N ALA A 214 4.59 -4.55 12.91
CA ALA A 214 3.71 -5.64 13.34
C ALA A 214 2.62 -5.17 14.33
N THR A 215 2.17 -3.92 14.22
CA THR A 215 1.09 -3.31 15.00
C THR A 215 -0.17 -3.22 14.15
N GLY A 216 -1.33 -3.57 14.73
CA GLY A 216 -2.62 -3.44 14.02
C GLY A 216 -2.86 -2.02 13.53
N GLY A 217 -3.35 -1.87 12.29
CA GLY A 217 -3.63 -0.58 11.67
C GLY A 217 -2.48 0.01 10.83
N THR A 218 -1.25 -0.51 10.94
CA THR A 218 -0.14 -0.05 10.08
C THR A 218 -0.36 -0.38 8.60
N GLY A 219 -1.06 -1.47 8.29
CA GLY A 219 -1.51 -1.82 6.93
C GLY A 219 -2.48 -0.79 6.36
N ASP A 220 -3.41 -0.29 7.19
CA ASP A 220 -4.37 0.73 6.78
C ASP A 220 -3.67 2.05 6.42
N VAL A 221 -2.65 2.43 7.21
CA VAL A 221 -1.78 3.57 6.92
C VAL A 221 -1.04 3.36 5.58
N LEU A 222 -0.46 2.18 5.37
CA LEU A 222 0.23 1.85 4.10
C LEU A 222 -0.72 1.95 2.90
N SER A 223 -1.93 1.44 3.03
CA SER A 223 -2.96 1.52 1.99
C SER A 223 -3.36 2.97 1.69
N GLY A 224 -3.49 3.80 2.72
CA GLY A 224 -3.68 5.25 2.58
C GLY A 224 -2.55 5.93 1.81
N LEU A 225 -1.30 5.60 2.12
CA LEU A 225 -0.12 6.14 1.41
C LEU A 225 -0.10 5.74 -0.06
N ILE A 226 -0.35 4.46 -0.37
CA ILE A 226 -0.42 4.00 -1.77
C ILE A 226 -1.53 4.75 -2.51
N GLY A 227 -2.72 4.85 -1.91
CA GLY A 227 -3.85 5.59 -2.46
C GLY A 227 -3.51 7.06 -2.75
N PHE A 228 -2.80 7.72 -1.84
CA PHE A 228 -2.30 9.07 -2.05
C PHE A 228 -1.38 9.16 -3.26
N PHE A 229 -0.33 8.35 -3.33
CA PHE A 229 0.63 8.40 -4.43
C PHE A 229 -0.02 8.06 -5.79
N LEU A 230 -0.95 7.11 -5.81
CA LEU A 230 -1.76 6.80 -7.01
C LEU A 230 -2.61 8.00 -7.45
N SER A 231 -3.19 8.72 -6.51
CA SER A 231 -4.01 9.90 -6.81
C SER A 231 -3.21 11.07 -7.38
N ARG A 232 -1.88 11.05 -7.14
CA ARG A 232 -0.90 12.00 -7.67
C ARG A 232 -0.35 11.59 -9.04
N GLY A 233 -0.86 10.51 -9.63
CA GLY A 233 -0.49 10.06 -10.97
C GLY A 233 0.77 9.19 -11.03
N MET A 234 1.28 8.71 -9.91
CA MET A 234 2.37 7.74 -9.93
C MET A 234 1.95 6.42 -10.55
N THR A 235 2.89 5.71 -11.16
CA THR A 235 2.66 4.33 -11.60
C THR A 235 2.36 3.43 -10.39
N LEU A 236 1.72 2.29 -10.64
CA LEU A 236 1.38 1.34 -9.57
C LEU A 236 2.63 0.89 -8.77
N ALA A 237 3.74 0.62 -9.48
CA ALA A 237 4.99 0.20 -8.86
C ALA A 237 5.65 1.33 -8.07
N ASP A 238 5.71 2.55 -8.62
CA ASP A 238 6.33 3.68 -7.95
C ASP A 238 5.54 4.11 -6.71
N ALA A 239 4.21 4.08 -6.77
CA ALA A 239 3.35 4.34 -5.63
C ALA A 239 3.56 3.31 -4.51
N ALA A 240 3.65 2.01 -4.86
CA ALA A 240 3.93 0.95 -3.90
C ALA A 240 5.32 1.10 -3.24
N VAL A 241 6.35 1.41 -4.03
CA VAL A 241 7.73 1.63 -3.54
C VAL A 241 7.79 2.85 -2.61
N SER A 242 7.25 3.99 -3.05
CA SER A 242 7.27 5.24 -2.27
C SER A 242 6.55 5.08 -0.94
N ALA A 243 5.37 4.47 -0.97
CA ALA A 243 4.58 4.21 0.24
C ALA A 243 5.31 3.25 1.20
N ALA A 244 5.78 2.11 0.71
CA ALA A 244 6.45 1.11 1.55
C ALA A 244 7.76 1.64 2.14
N TYR A 245 8.54 2.41 1.37
CA TYR A 245 9.77 3.01 1.86
C TYR A 245 9.50 4.05 2.96
N LEU A 246 8.62 5.02 2.69
CA LEU A 246 8.28 6.09 3.63
C LEU A 246 7.69 5.52 4.93
N HIS A 247 6.78 4.54 4.80
CA HIS A 247 6.17 3.82 5.91
C HIS A 247 7.22 3.11 6.79
N ALA A 248 8.13 2.33 6.21
CA ALA A 248 9.15 1.62 6.96
C ALA A 248 10.20 2.58 7.56
N LYS A 249 10.62 3.59 6.80
CA LYS A 249 11.60 4.59 7.24
C LYS A 249 11.09 5.38 8.44
N CYS A 250 9.88 5.91 8.39
CA CYS A 250 9.30 6.67 9.50
C CYS A 250 9.06 5.81 10.74
N ALA A 251 8.65 4.55 10.57
CA ALA A 251 8.49 3.64 11.69
C ALA A 251 9.82 3.37 12.41
N SER A 252 10.94 3.30 11.68
CA SER A 252 12.27 3.07 12.26
C SER A 252 12.79 4.24 13.12
N GLU A 253 12.16 5.39 13.05
CA GLU A 253 12.54 6.58 13.83
C GLU A 253 11.92 6.60 15.25
N PHE A 254 10.97 5.72 15.53
CA PHE A 254 10.37 5.60 16.85
C PHE A 254 11.26 4.77 17.79
N SER A 255 11.41 5.23 19.03
CA SER A 255 12.13 4.52 20.08
C SER A 255 11.26 3.54 20.90
N THR A 256 9.93 3.61 20.72
CA THR A 256 8.91 2.80 21.40
C THR A 256 8.01 2.10 20.41
N GLY A 257 6.96 1.41 20.86
CA GLY A 257 5.88 0.94 20.00
C GLY A 257 5.18 2.09 19.29
N LEU A 258 4.52 1.80 18.16
CA LEU A 258 3.86 2.82 17.33
C LEU A 258 2.53 3.27 17.94
N ASN A 259 2.41 4.56 18.24
CA ASN A 259 1.14 5.25 18.29
C ASN A 259 0.77 5.67 16.86
N LEU A 260 -0.30 5.11 16.31
CA LEU A 260 -0.63 5.31 14.89
C LEU A 260 -0.91 6.77 14.52
N ASN A 261 -1.50 7.55 15.42
CA ASN A 261 -1.71 8.97 15.16
C ASN A 261 -0.40 9.72 14.98
N LYS A 262 0.54 9.53 15.90
CA LYS A 262 1.90 10.13 15.81
C LYS A 262 2.68 9.59 14.62
N PHE A 263 2.47 8.32 14.27
CA PHE A 263 3.12 7.70 13.14
C PHE A 263 2.67 8.32 11.81
N ILE A 264 1.36 8.52 11.63
CA ILE A 264 0.82 9.21 10.43
C ILE A 264 1.31 10.66 10.37
N GLU A 265 1.33 11.37 11.50
CA GLU A 265 1.87 12.73 11.58
C GLU A 265 3.35 12.79 11.18
N ARG A 266 4.17 11.85 11.69
CA ARG A 266 5.59 11.77 11.33
C ARG A 266 5.82 11.47 9.85
N ILE A 267 4.99 10.61 9.25
CA ILE A 267 5.02 10.34 7.82
C ILE A 267 4.72 11.61 7.02
N ALA A 268 3.68 12.33 7.41
CA ALA A 268 3.29 13.56 6.74
C ALA A 268 4.37 14.65 6.87
N GLU A 269 4.95 14.85 8.05
CA GLU A 269 6.09 15.75 8.26
C GLU A 269 7.28 15.40 7.35
N SER A 270 7.62 14.10 7.28
CA SER A 270 8.71 13.64 6.42
C SER A 270 8.42 13.88 4.93
N TRP A 271 7.16 13.73 4.52
CA TRP A 271 6.70 14.00 3.16
C TRP A 271 6.81 15.49 2.82
N TRP A 272 6.21 16.35 3.64
CA TRP A 272 6.20 17.80 3.41
C TRP A 272 7.59 18.45 3.48
N ALA A 273 8.50 17.95 4.32
CA ALA A 273 9.88 18.41 4.36
C ALA A 273 10.66 18.22 3.04
N HIS A 274 10.17 17.42 2.11
CA HIS A 274 10.73 17.28 0.75
C HIS A 274 10.32 18.43 -0.17
N TYR A 275 9.22 19.13 0.12
CA TYR A 275 8.75 20.27 -0.67
C TYR A 275 9.38 21.61 -0.26
N ASP A 276 9.87 21.69 0.96
CA ASP A 276 10.48 22.93 1.50
C ASP A 276 11.97 23.08 1.11
N ARG A 277 12.46 22.16 0.25
CA ARG A 277 13.85 22.18 -0.25
C ARG A 277 13.87 22.48 -1.75
#